data_9388821c228bcd2ea56c57669eb1fdbb
#
_entry.id   9388821c228bcd2ea56c57669eb1fdbb
#
_cell.length_a   1.000
_cell.length_b   1.000
_cell.length_c   1.000
_cell.angle_alpha   90.00
_cell.angle_beta   90.00
_cell.angle_gamma   90.00
#
_symmetry.space_group_name_H-M   'P 1'
#
loop_
_entity.id
_entity.type
_entity.pdbx_description
1 polymer ?
#
loop_
_entity_poly.entity_id
_entity_poly.type
_entity_poly.pdbx_seq_one_letter_code
_entity_poly.pdbx_strand_id
1 'polypeptide(L)'
;MDLSEQDEKDLLKSIYLLQLRKSSFTRAELMEKTGLDPGKSDDILRQFTRSGMLERQDTDKYALLRKGRSKLGVVLVGGVYDILHLGHLAALAEAKTHGDLLVVVVATDTTVETLKGRRPVFPEEDRRALVESLKPVDAAILGYEDVGMGYEQVIDDVKPDIIALGYDQDSVARTVTELVERRGLNVRIVRLTKFDREKYLSSSAIRQRFFQETG
;
A
#
# COMPACT_ATOMS: atom_id res chain seq x y z
N MET A 1 -16.56 26.04 5.66
CA MET A 1 -15.27 26.02 6.40
C MET A 1 -14.15 25.99 5.36
N ASP A 2 -13.25 26.98 5.37
CA ASP A 2 -12.10 26.92 4.45
C ASP A 2 -11.07 25.95 5.06
N LEU A 3 -10.93 24.79 4.43
CA LEU A 3 -9.88 23.85 4.77
C LEU A 3 -8.55 24.38 4.19
N SER A 4 -7.46 24.24 4.95
CA SER A 4 -6.13 24.40 4.34
C SER A 4 -5.90 23.31 3.30
N GLU A 5 -4.99 23.53 2.35
CA GLU A 5 -4.64 22.51 1.34
C GLU A 5 -4.13 21.21 2.01
N GLN A 6 -3.40 21.35 3.11
CA GLN A 6 -2.91 20.19 3.87
C GLN A 6 -4.05 19.43 4.56
N ASP A 7 -5.01 20.14 5.20
CA ASP A 7 -6.16 19.48 5.84
C ASP A 7 -7.03 18.75 4.80
N GLU A 8 -7.27 19.37 3.63
CA GLU A 8 -7.99 18.72 2.52
C GLU A 8 -7.27 17.43 2.10
N LYS A 9 -5.96 17.49 1.96
CA LYS A 9 -5.13 16.34 1.55
C LYS A 9 -5.16 15.23 2.59
N ASP A 10 -5.06 15.54 3.87
CA ASP A 10 -5.09 14.55 4.95
C ASP A 10 -6.47 13.88 5.09
N LEU A 11 -7.53 14.63 4.85
CA LEU A 11 -8.89 14.08 4.75
C LEU A 11 -9.04 13.13 3.54
N LEU A 12 -8.53 13.53 2.38
CA LEU A 12 -8.56 12.69 1.19
C LEU A 12 -7.74 11.40 1.36
N LYS A 13 -6.59 11.46 2.06
CA LYS A 13 -5.83 10.25 2.42
C LYS A 13 -6.66 9.31 3.30
N SER A 14 -7.32 9.85 4.34
CA SER A 14 -8.18 9.06 5.23
C SER A 14 -9.31 8.40 4.46
N ILE A 15 -9.97 9.14 3.56
CA ILE A 15 -11.04 8.65 2.69
C ILE A 15 -10.54 7.56 1.74
N TYR A 16 -9.37 7.76 1.10
CA TYR A 16 -8.76 6.75 0.24
C TYR A 16 -8.49 5.44 1.01
N LEU A 17 -7.93 5.53 2.22
CA LEU A 17 -7.65 4.36 3.06
C LEU A 17 -8.92 3.63 3.50
N LEU A 18 -10.00 4.35 3.80
CA LEU A 18 -11.31 3.75 4.10
C LEU A 18 -11.89 3.00 2.91
N GLN A 19 -11.59 3.46 1.69
CA GLN A 19 -12.13 2.88 0.47
C GLN A 19 -11.18 1.86 -0.20
N LEU A 20 -10.00 1.64 0.36
CA LEU A 20 -9.07 0.65 -0.14
C LEU A 20 -9.72 -0.75 -0.09
N ARG A 21 -9.89 -1.38 -1.28
CA ARG A 21 -10.63 -2.65 -1.47
C ARG A 21 -12.14 -2.59 -1.15
N LYS A 22 -12.71 -1.39 -1.10
CA LYS A 22 -14.15 -1.17 -0.96
C LYS A 22 -14.64 -0.23 -2.07
N SER A 23 -15.92 -0.31 -2.40
CA SER A 23 -16.53 0.61 -3.38
C SER A 23 -16.95 1.95 -2.76
N SER A 24 -17.17 1.98 -1.44
CA SER A 24 -17.68 3.15 -0.72
C SER A 24 -17.31 3.11 0.76
N PHE A 25 -17.50 4.23 1.43
CA PHE A 25 -17.36 4.39 2.88
C PHE A 25 -18.57 5.14 3.44
N THR A 26 -18.78 5.07 4.76
CA THR A 26 -19.86 5.76 5.49
C THR A 26 -19.32 6.97 6.25
N ARG A 27 -20.22 7.87 6.64
CA ARG A 27 -19.88 8.98 7.53
C ARG A 27 -19.31 8.49 8.87
N ALA A 28 -19.90 7.43 9.42
CA ALA A 28 -19.44 6.85 10.68
C ALA A 28 -17.99 6.36 10.60
N GLU A 29 -17.62 5.65 9.53
CA GLU A 29 -16.24 5.23 9.27
C GLU A 29 -15.29 6.43 9.14
N LEU A 30 -15.71 7.51 8.47
CA LEU A 30 -14.91 8.74 8.37
C LEU A 30 -14.68 9.38 9.74
N MET A 31 -15.74 9.50 10.55
CA MET A 31 -15.62 10.05 11.91
C MET A 31 -14.71 9.22 12.79
N GLU A 32 -14.84 7.89 12.77
CA GLU A 32 -13.97 6.97 13.51
C GLU A 32 -12.50 7.12 13.08
N LYS A 33 -12.24 7.17 11.76
CA LYS A 33 -10.88 7.27 11.20
C LYS A 33 -10.20 8.60 11.51
N THR A 34 -10.99 9.71 11.55
CA THR A 34 -10.43 11.07 11.62
C THR A 34 -10.65 11.77 12.96
N GLY A 35 -11.52 11.25 13.83
CA GLY A 35 -11.92 11.91 15.08
C GLY A 35 -12.79 13.15 14.89
N LEU A 36 -13.37 13.36 13.70
CA LEU A 36 -14.24 14.49 13.43
C LEU A 36 -15.57 14.37 14.15
N ASP A 37 -16.08 15.49 14.65
CA ASP A 37 -17.45 15.57 15.16
C ASP A 37 -18.49 15.47 14.01
N PRO A 38 -19.77 15.13 14.33
CA PRO A 38 -20.81 14.95 13.32
C PRO A 38 -21.03 16.17 12.42
N GLY A 39 -20.97 17.39 12.98
CA GLY A 39 -21.20 18.62 12.22
C GLY A 39 -20.10 18.88 11.19
N LYS A 40 -18.84 18.76 11.62
CA LYS A 40 -17.69 18.92 10.71
C LYS A 40 -17.65 17.84 9.64
N SER A 41 -17.96 16.58 9.99
CA SER A 41 -18.02 15.50 8.99
C SER A 41 -19.06 15.75 7.91
N ASP A 42 -20.25 16.24 8.30
CA ASP A 42 -21.32 16.61 7.35
C ASP A 42 -20.91 17.77 6.44
N ASP A 43 -20.22 18.79 6.99
CA ASP A 43 -19.73 19.92 6.21
C ASP A 43 -18.70 19.48 5.17
N ILE A 44 -17.73 18.66 5.57
CA ILE A 44 -16.70 18.12 4.69
C ILE A 44 -17.31 17.25 3.59
N LEU A 45 -18.21 16.33 3.93
CA LEU A 45 -18.86 15.46 2.95
C LEU A 45 -19.68 16.29 1.94
N ARG A 46 -20.41 17.33 2.40
CA ARG A 46 -21.11 18.26 1.52
C ARG A 46 -20.16 19.05 0.62
N GLN A 47 -19.06 19.58 1.19
CA GLN A 47 -18.06 20.35 0.44
C GLN A 47 -17.40 19.50 -0.64
N PHE A 48 -16.94 18.29 -0.29
CA PHE A 48 -16.27 17.39 -1.22
C PHE A 48 -17.21 16.84 -2.30
N THR A 49 -18.48 16.63 -1.97
CA THR A 49 -19.49 16.26 -2.95
C THR A 49 -19.78 17.40 -3.92
N ARG A 50 -19.97 18.63 -3.43
CA ARG A 50 -20.19 19.83 -4.28
C ARG A 50 -19.01 20.12 -5.18
N SER A 51 -17.79 19.90 -4.71
CA SER A 51 -16.57 20.09 -5.51
C SER A 51 -16.31 18.96 -6.52
N GLY A 52 -17.09 17.88 -6.50
CA GLY A 52 -16.93 16.70 -7.36
C GLY A 52 -15.73 15.83 -6.98
N MET A 53 -15.26 15.89 -5.74
CA MET A 53 -14.25 14.99 -5.19
C MET A 53 -14.85 13.70 -4.64
N LEU A 54 -16.09 13.77 -4.15
CA LEU A 54 -16.87 12.61 -3.70
C LEU A 54 -18.20 12.53 -4.48
N GLU A 55 -18.72 11.31 -4.56
CA GLU A 55 -20.08 11.02 -4.96
C GLU A 55 -20.84 10.42 -3.79
N ARG A 56 -22.05 10.88 -3.57
CA ARG A 56 -22.99 10.27 -2.63
C ARG A 56 -23.74 9.17 -3.36
N GLN A 57 -23.52 7.92 -2.99
CA GLN A 57 -24.14 6.76 -3.63
C GLN A 57 -25.49 6.37 -2.99
N ASP A 58 -25.65 6.65 -1.69
CA ASP A 58 -26.84 6.31 -0.90
C ASP A 58 -26.98 7.31 0.27
N THR A 59 -27.93 7.08 1.15
CA THR A 59 -28.24 7.94 2.30
C THR A 59 -27.01 8.26 3.16
N ASP A 60 -26.12 7.26 3.37
CA ASP A 60 -24.89 7.41 4.18
C ASP A 60 -23.66 6.75 3.53
N LYS A 61 -23.66 6.58 2.20
CA LYS A 61 -22.53 5.98 1.47
C LYS A 61 -21.93 6.97 0.48
N TYR A 62 -20.60 7.08 0.51
CA TYR A 62 -19.83 8.01 -0.30
C TYR A 62 -18.71 7.25 -1.02
N ALA A 63 -18.37 7.70 -2.22
CA ALA A 63 -17.25 7.17 -3.01
C ALA A 63 -16.32 8.31 -3.43
N LEU A 64 -15.01 8.03 -3.37
CA LEU A 64 -13.96 8.94 -3.84
C LEU A 64 -13.96 8.93 -5.37
N LEU A 65 -14.20 10.09 -5.95
CA LEU A 65 -14.15 10.28 -7.39
C LEU A 65 -12.71 10.55 -7.87
N ARG A 66 -12.50 10.41 -9.19
CA ARG A 66 -11.21 10.65 -9.84
C ARG A 66 -10.60 12.00 -9.47
N LYS A 67 -11.41 13.05 -9.36
CA LYS A 67 -10.94 14.40 -8.99
C LYS A 67 -10.33 14.44 -7.59
N GLY A 68 -10.94 13.80 -6.60
CA GLY A 68 -10.36 13.69 -5.25
C GLY A 68 -9.15 12.78 -5.22
N ARG A 69 -9.23 11.62 -5.91
CA ARG A 69 -8.12 10.65 -5.99
C ARG A 69 -6.86 11.25 -6.66
N SER A 70 -7.01 12.08 -7.69
CA SER A 70 -5.90 12.70 -8.42
C SER A 70 -5.11 13.74 -7.63
N LYS A 71 -5.59 14.12 -6.45
CA LYS A 71 -4.85 14.99 -5.50
C LYS A 71 -3.84 14.23 -4.63
N LEU A 72 -3.83 12.90 -4.72
CA LEU A 72 -2.97 12.03 -3.93
C LEU A 72 -1.94 11.31 -4.80
N GLY A 73 -0.70 11.33 -4.39
CA GLY A 73 0.34 10.45 -4.91
C GLY A 73 0.35 9.13 -4.12
N VAL A 74 -0.11 8.03 -4.71
CA VAL A 74 -0.14 6.70 -4.06
C VAL A 74 1.02 5.85 -4.54
N VAL A 75 1.86 5.42 -3.60
CA VAL A 75 3.00 4.53 -3.84
C VAL A 75 2.62 3.11 -3.45
N LEU A 76 2.89 2.17 -4.32
CA LEU A 76 2.71 0.73 -4.11
C LEU A 76 4.07 0.05 -4.00
N VAL A 77 4.26 -0.77 -2.98
CA VAL A 77 5.42 -1.65 -2.80
C VAL A 77 4.94 -3.06 -2.51
N GLY A 78 5.56 -4.07 -3.11
CA GLY A 78 5.27 -5.48 -2.82
C GLY A 78 6.47 -6.22 -2.23
N GLY A 79 6.22 -7.14 -1.31
CA GLY A 79 7.27 -7.98 -0.73
C GLY A 79 6.74 -9.14 0.11
N VAL A 80 7.65 -10.02 0.53
CA VAL A 80 7.32 -11.15 1.41
C VAL A 80 7.30 -10.74 2.88
N TYR A 81 8.26 -9.94 3.31
CA TYR A 81 8.41 -9.44 4.69
C TYR A 81 8.40 -10.55 5.76
N ASP A 82 9.06 -11.69 5.48
CA ASP A 82 9.09 -12.85 6.36
C ASP A 82 9.75 -12.54 7.72
N ILE A 83 11.02 -12.11 7.69
CA ILE A 83 11.74 -11.61 8.86
C ILE A 83 12.07 -10.15 8.59
N LEU A 84 11.45 -9.24 9.33
CA LEU A 84 11.71 -7.81 9.18
C LEU A 84 13.12 -7.46 9.65
N HIS A 85 13.81 -6.62 8.88
CA HIS A 85 15.13 -6.09 9.16
C HIS A 85 15.27 -4.65 8.67
N LEU A 86 16.35 -3.97 9.06
CA LEU A 86 16.55 -2.56 8.71
C LEU A 86 16.55 -2.27 7.21
N GLY A 87 16.94 -3.22 6.38
CA GLY A 87 16.84 -3.08 4.93
C GLY A 87 15.40 -2.90 4.44
N HIS A 88 14.44 -3.64 5.01
CA HIS A 88 13.02 -3.43 4.72
C HIS A 88 12.56 -2.03 5.16
N LEU A 89 12.93 -1.63 6.39
CA LEU A 89 12.53 -0.31 6.90
C LEU A 89 13.10 0.83 6.05
N ALA A 90 14.36 0.74 5.63
CA ALA A 90 15.00 1.73 4.77
C ALA A 90 14.31 1.81 3.39
N ALA A 91 14.03 0.65 2.77
CA ALA A 91 13.34 0.59 1.49
C ALA A 91 11.92 1.18 1.57
N LEU A 92 11.16 0.88 2.64
CA LEU A 92 9.82 1.43 2.85
C LEU A 92 9.88 2.95 3.15
N ALA A 93 10.87 3.41 3.91
CA ALA A 93 11.09 4.83 4.15
C ALA A 93 11.44 5.58 2.87
N GLU A 94 12.29 5.02 2.00
CA GLU A 94 12.59 5.60 0.69
C GLU A 94 11.35 5.60 -0.20
N ALA A 95 10.62 4.48 -0.30
CA ALA A 95 9.39 4.39 -1.09
C ALA A 95 8.37 5.48 -0.69
N LYS A 96 8.19 5.72 0.63
CA LYS A 96 7.30 6.77 1.15
C LYS A 96 7.65 8.17 0.65
N THR A 97 8.91 8.45 0.36
CA THR A 97 9.32 9.79 -0.15
C THR A 97 8.82 10.09 -1.56
N HIS A 98 8.37 9.09 -2.30
CA HIS A 98 7.89 9.25 -3.68
C HIS A 98 6.44 9.71 -3.78
N GLY A 99 5.66 9.64 -2.68
CA GLY A 99 4.25 10.02 -2.72
C GLY A 99 3.65 10.33 -1.35
N ASP A 100 2.35 10.60 -1.34
CA ASP A 100 1.59 10.99 -0.15
C ASP A 100 1.19 9.79 0.71
N LEU A 101 0.93 8.66 0.07
CA LEU A 101 0.52 7.40 0.71
C LEU A 101 1.43 6.26 0.26
N LEU A 102 1.81 5.42 1.21
CA LEU A 102 2.50 4.15 0.96
C LEU A 102 1.57 2.98 1.29
N VAL A 103 1.16 2.26 0.26
CA VAL A 103 0.45 0.99 0.38
C VAL A 103 1.43 -0.15 0.15
N VAL A 104 1.50 -1.07 1.10
CA VAL A 104 2.39 -2.23 1.03
C VAL A 104 1.57 -3.50 0.79
N VAL A 105 1.94 -4.27 -0.22
CA VAL A 105 1.36 -5.59 -0.50
C VAL A 105 2.28 -6.66 0.08
N VAL A 106 1.73 -7.44 0.99
CA VAL A 106 2.41 -8.59 1.60
C VAL A 106 2.00 -9.85 0.82
N ALA A 107 2.97 -10.57 0.28
CA ALA A 107 2.72 -11.81 -0.45
C ALA A 107 2.06 -12.85 0.46
N THR A 108 1.04 -13.56 -0.04
CA THR A 108 0.38 -14.65 0.68
C THR A 108 1.33 -15.82 0.91
N ASP A 109 1.01 -16.68 1.87
CA ASP A 109 1.81 -17.88 2.15
C ASP A 109 1.86 -18.80 0.93
N THR A 110 0.73 -18.95 0.24
CA THR A 110 0.62 -19.72 -1.01
C THR A 110 1.54 -19.16 -2.11
N THR A 111 1.54 -17.82 -2.29
CA THR A 111 2.42 -17.16 -3.26
C THR A 111 3.89 -17.38 -2.92
N VAL A 112 4.28 -17.27 -1.64
CA VAL A 112 5.67 -17.49 -1.21
C VAL A 112 6.07 -18.94 -1.40
N GLU A 113 5.23 -19.90 -1.06
CA GLU A 113 5.50 -21.32 -1.23
C GLU A 113 5.68 -21.67 -2.73
N THR A 114 4.84 -21.13 -3.59
CA THR A 114 4.95 -21.31 -5.05
C THR A 114 6.23 -20.72 -5.61
N LEU A 115 6.61 -19.50 -5.21
CA LEU A 115 7.76 -18.81 -5.78
C LEU A 115 9.11 -19.23 -5.17
N LYS A 116 9.13 -19.64 -3.88
CA LYS A 116 10.37 -19.94 -3.14
C LYS A 116 10.53 -21.40 -2.74
N GLY A 117 9.53 -22.26 -3.02
CA GLY A 117 9.53 -23.68 -2.64
C GLY A 117 9.52 -23.91 -1.13
N ARG A 118 9.14 -22.93 -0.32
CA ARG A 118 9.09 -23.00 1.15
C ARG A 118 8.11 -22.01 1.73
N ARG A 119 7.55 -22.33 2.88
CA ARG A 119 6.70 -21.42 3.65
C ARG A 119 7.51 -20.33 4.36
N PRO A 120 6.90 -19.15 4.56
CA PRO A 120 7.44 -18.13 5.48
C PRO A 120 7.54 -18.65 6.92
N VAL A 121 8.29 -17.95 7.76
CA VAL A 121 8.36 -18.22 9.23
C VAL A 121 7.08 -17.78 9.91
N PHE A 122 6.59 -16.58 9.51
CA PHE A 122 5.37 -16.00 10.06
C PHE A 122 4.21 -16.12 9.07
N PRO A 123 2.98 -16.43 9.55
CA PRO A 123 1.78 -16.40 8.72
C PRO A 123 1.57 -15.04 8.06
N GLU A 124 0.91 -15.02 6.92
CA GLU A 124 0.69 -13.80 6.12
C GLU A 124 0.02 -12.67 6.89
N GLU A 125 -0.96 -12.98 7.76
CA GLU A 125 -1.65 -11.98 8.57
C GLU A 125 -0.72 -11.33 9.61
N ASP A 126 0.16 -12.11 10.25
CA ASP A 126 1.16 -11.58 11.19
C ASP A 126 2.16 -10.68 10.46
N ARG A 127 2.62 -11.11 9.27
CA ARG A 127 3.52 -10.32 8.43
C ARG A 127 2.89 -9.01 7.99
N ARG A 128 1.61 -9.06 7.58
CA ARG A 128 0.83 -7.88 7.22
C ARG A 128 0.68 -6.92 8.41
N ALA A 129 0.29 -7.42 9.58
CA ALA A 129 0.12 -6.61 10.79
C ALA A 129 1.45 -5.95 11.24
N LEU A 130 2.56 -6.69 11.19
CA LEU A 130 3.89 -6.15 11.49
C LEU A 130 4.27 -5.04 10.50
N VAL A 131 4.06 -5.25 9.20
CA VAL A 131 4.35 -4.23 8.18
C VAL A 131 3.48 -3.00 8.37
N GLU A 132 2.19 -3.17 8.65
CA GLU A 132 1.23 -2.08 8.87
C GLU A 132 1.62 -1.21 10.09
N SER A 133 2.29 -1.79 11.09
CA SER A 133 2.77 -1.05 12.27
C SER A 133 4.00 -0.18 12.00
N LEU A 134 4.64 -0.31 10.86
CA LEU A 134 5.85 0.46 10.54
C LEU A 134 5.51 1.91 10.19
N LYS A 135 6.22 2.86 10.79
CA LYS A 135 5.98 4.31 10.65
C LYS A 135 5.81 4.82 9.20
N PRO A 136 6.57 4.37 8.17
CA PRO A 136 6.39 4.88 6.81
C PRO A 136 5.16 4.31 6.09
N VAL A 137 4.51 3.27 6.61
CA VAL A 137 3.41 2.56 5.96
C VAL A 137 2.08 3.18 6.35
N ASP A 138 1.25 3.52 5.35
CA ASP A 138 -0.10 4.04 5.57
C ASP A 138 -1.16 2.93 5.54
N ALA A 139 -0.90 1.85 4.78
CA ALA A 139 -1.71 0.63 4.80
C ALA A 139 -0.88 -0.58 4.35
N ALA A 140 -1.18 -1.74 4.92
CA ALA A 140 -0.68 -3.03 4.44
C ALA A 140 -1.83 -3.96 4.10
N ILE A 141 -1.79 -4.55 2.90
CA ILE A 141 -2.79 -5.47 2.39
C ILE A 141 -2.15 -6.79 1.98
N LEU A 142 -2.90 -7.88 2.02
CA LEU A 142 -2.45 -9.14 1.45
C LEU A 142 -2.54 -9.09 -0.08
N GLY A 143 -1.59 -9.70 -0.75
CA GLY A 143 -1.65 -9.97 -2.18
C GLY A 143 -2.75 -10.98 -2.52
N TYR A 144 -2.81 -11.36 -3.78
CA TYR A 144 -3.67 -12.42 -4.27
C TYR A 144 -2.87 -13.71 -4.42
N GLU A 145 -3.53 -14.86 -4.27
CA GLU A 145 -2.88 -16.17 -4.37
C GLU A 145 -2.50 -16.53 -5.82
N ASP A 146 -3.20 -15.96 -6.80
CA ASP A 146 -2.89 -16.17 -8.21
C ASP A 146 -1.64 -15.38 -8.61
N VAL A 147 -0.53 -16.11 -8.76
CA VAL A 147 0.76 -15.52 -9.14
C VAL A 147 0.72 -14.88 -10.55
N GLY A 148 -0.18 -15.34 -11.43
CA GLY A 148 -0.31 -14.83 -12.80
C GLY A 148 -1.06 -13.51 -12.88
N MET A 149 -2.22 -13.43 -12.21
CA MET A 149 -3.12 -12.27 -12.25
C MET A 149 -3.06 -11.38 -11.00
N GLY A 150 -2.36 -11.80 -9.95
CA GLY A 150 -2.32 -11.10 -8.68
C GLY A 150 -1.81 -9.66 -8.77
N TYR A 151 -0.86 -9.39 -9.67
CA TYR A 151 -0.37 -8.01 -9.89
C TYR A 151 -1.44 -7.10 -10.50
N GLU A 152 -2.25 -7.61 -11.43
CA GLU A 152 -3.34 -6.84 -12.05
C GLU A 152 -4.39 -6.47 -11.02
N GLN A 153 -4.83 -7.45 -10.22
CA GLN A 153 -5.84 -7.27 -9.18
C GLN A 153 -5.39 -6.24 -8.12
N VAL A 154 -4.12 -6.34 -7.68
CA VAL A 154 -3.55 -5.36 -6.74
C VAL A 154 -3.51 -3.96 -7.34
N ILE A 155 -3.09 -3.81 -8.60
CA ILE A 155 -3.05 -2.51 -9.27
C ILE A 155 -4.47 -1.94 -9.42
N ASP A 156 -5.47 -2.76 -9.70
CA ASP A 156 -6.87 -2.34 -9.81
C ASP A 156 -7.47 -1.91 -8.47
N ASP A 157 -7.09 -2.59 -7.37
CA ASP A 157 -7.52 -2.22 -6.02
C ASP A 157 -6.88 -0.91 -5.54
N VAL A 158 -5.56 -0.82 -5.68
CA VAL A 158 -4.76 0.29 -5.14
C VAL A 158 -4.78 1.50 -6.08
N LYS A 159 -4.83 1.28 -7.39
CA LYS A 159 -4.73 2.32 -8.43
C LYS A 159 -3.54 3.24 -8.17
N PRO A 160 -2.30 2.69 -8.09
CA PRO A 160 -1.13 3.46 -7.72
C PRO A 160 -0.75 4.48 -8.81
N ASP A 161 -0.11 5.57 -8.40
CA ASP A 161 0.57 6.50 -9.31
C ASP A 161 2.04 6.09 -9.49
N ILE A 162 2.60 5.41 -8.47
CA ILE A 162 3.99 4.97 -8.44
C ILE A 162 4.05 3.53 -7.94
N ILE A 163 4.79 2.68 -8.65
CA ILE A 163 5.17 1.35 -8.17
C ILE A 163 6.65 1.38 -7.86
N ALA A 164 7.01 1.18 -6.59
CA ALA A 164 8.39 1.13 -6.15
C ALA A 164 8.85 -0.33 -5.97
N LEU A 165 9.93 -0.68 -6.65
CA LEU A 165 10.47 -2.03 -6.71
C LEU A 165 11.80 -2.11 -5.96
N GLY A 166 12.02 -3.16 -5.20
CA GLY A 166 13.29 -3.42 -4.54
C GLY A 166 14.44 -3.56 -5.56
N TYR A 167 15.65 -3.24 -5.13
CA TYR A 167 16.86 -3.28 -5.97
C TYR A 167 17.13 -4.65 -6.63
N ASP A 168 16.64 -5.73 -6.03
CA ASP A 168 16.84 -7.13 -6.44
C ASP A 168 15.59 -7.77 -7.07
N GLN A 169 14.54 -7.00 -7.35
CA GLN A 169 13.27 -7.50 -7.90
C GLN A 169 13.21 -7.44 -9.44
N ASP A 170 14.21 -7.96 -10.16
CA ASP A 170 14.27 -7.85 -11.63
C ASP A 170 13.16 -8.60 -12.37
N SER A 171 12.77 -9.78 -11.88
CA SER A 171 11.66 -10.54 -12.47
C SER A 171 10.33 -9.83 -12.28
N VAL A 172 10.07 -9.30 -11.08
CA VAL A 172 8.87 -8.51 -10.79
C VAL A 172 8.84 -7.24 -11.63
N ALA A 173 10.00 -6.58 -11.79
CA ALA A 173 10.12 -5.37 -12.61
C ALA A 173 9.68 -5.62 -14.05
N ARG A 174 10.13 -6.71 -14.67
CA ARG A 174 9.73 -7.07 -16.03
C ARG A 174 8.22 -7.29 -16.12
N THR A 175 7.67 -8.15 -15.28
CA THR A 175 6.23 -8.45 -15.27
C THR A 175 5.37 -7.19 -15.07
N VAL A 176 5.75 -6.33 -14.11
CA VAL A 176 5.00 -5.10 -13.82
C VAL A 176 5.13 -4.08 -14.97
N THR A 177 6.32 -3.93 -15.57
CA THR A 177 6.52 -3.03 -16.70
C THR A 177 5.68 -3.47 -17.90
N GLU A 178 5.73 -4.74 -18.28
CA GLU A 178 4.93 -5.31 -19.38
C GLU A 178 3.43 -5.13 -19.13
N LEU A 179 2.98 -5.30 -17.88
CA LEU A 179 1.58 -5.10 -17.49
C LEU A 179 1.15 -3.63 -17.64
N VAL A 180 1.95 -2.70 -17.12
CA VAL A 180 1.69 -1.25 -17.19
C VAL A 180 1.62 -0.79 -18.65
N GLU A 181 2.56 -1.22 -19.49
CA GLU A 181 2.60 -0.91 -20.92
C GLU A 181 1.40 -1.52 -21.67
N ARG A 182 1.14 -2.82 -21.48
CA ARG A 182 0.02 -3.53 -22.12
C ARG A 182 -1.33 -2.88 -21.83
N ARG A 183 -1.53 -2.40 -20.61
CA ARG A 183 -2.79 -1.77 -20.17
C ARG A 183 -2.82 -0.27 -20.40
N GLY A 184 -1.75 0.35 -20.88
CA GLY A 184 -1.65 1.79 -21.05
C GLY A 184 -1.86 2.58 -19.77
N LEU A 185 -1.37 2.06 -18.63
CA LEU A 185 -1.54 2.70 -17.33
C LEU A 185 -0.55 3.85 -17.15
N ASN A 186 -1.03 4.99 -16.63
CA ASN A 186 -0.16 6.12 -16.28
C ASN A 186 0.43 5.91 -14.88
N VAL A 187 1.36 4.97 -14.76
CA VAL A 187 2.04 4.60 -13.51
C VAL A 187 3.54 4.73 -13.69
N ARG A 188 4.19 5.44 -12.79
CA ARG A 188 5.65 5.57 -12.77
C ARG A 188 6.27 4.42 -11.99
N ILE A 189 7.22 3.71 -12.59
CA ILE A 189 7.99 2.66 -11.92
C ILE A 189 9.30 3.26 -11.42
N VAL A 190 9.63 3.06 -10.16
CA VAL A 190 10.89 3.49 -9.54
C VAL A 190 11.62 2.30 -8.94
N ARG A 191 12.94 2.31 -9.00
CA ARG A 191 13.79 1.30 -8.37
C ARG A 191 14.37 1.88 -7.08
N LEU A 192 14.13 1.20 -5.97
CA LEU A 192 14.66 1.57 -4.67
C LEU A 192 16.14 1.25 -4.58
N THR A 193 16.87 2.05 -3.81
CA THR A 193 18.30 1.89 -3.63
C THR A 193 18.61 0.68 -2.72
N LYS A 194 19.75 0.05 -2.97
CA LYS A 194 20.25 -0.99 -2.08
C LYS A 194 20.69 -0.37 -0.77
N PHE A 195 20.11 -0.84 0.34
CA PHE A 195 20.55 -0.44 1.67
C PHE A 195 21.91 -1.08 1.98
N ASP A 196 22.96 -0.30 1.87
CA ASP A 196 24.34 -0.76 2.05
C ASP A 196 24.83 -0.50 3.48
N ARG A 197 24.51 -1.44 4.38
CA ARG A 197 25.25 -1.61 5.62
C ARG A 197 25.78 -3.04 5.63
N GLU A 198 27.10 -3.21 5.57
CA GLU A 198 27.83 -4.48 5.51
C GLU A 198 27.41 -5.55 6.56
N LYS A 199 26.60 -5.18 7.56
CA LYS A 199 26.18 -6.06 8.66
C LYS A 199 24.74 -6.59 8.56
N TYR A 200 23.92 -6.14 7.62
CA TYR A 200 22.51 -6.56 7.59
C TYR A 200 22.27 -7.62 6.53
N LEU A 201 22.13 -8.83 7.03
CA LEU A 201 21.80 -10.01 6.28
C LEU A 201 20.35 -9.90 5.75
N SER A 202 20.11 -10.43 4.52
CA SER A 202 18.74 -10.64 4.04
C SER A 202 17.97 -11.59 4.97
N SER A 203 16.63 -11.57 4.91
CA SER A 203 15.79 -12.53 5.67
C SER A 203 16.25 -13.98 5.48
N SER A 204 16.72 -14.35 4.27
CA SER A 204 17.28 -15.67 3.99
C SER A 204 18.60 -15.95 4.72
N ALA A 205 19.47 -14.97 4.79
CA ALA A 205 20.74 -15.11 5.48
C ALA A 205 20.59 -15.11 7.04
N ILE A 206 19.65 -14.32 7.56
CA ILE A 206 19.26 -14.36 8.99
C ILE A 206 18.77 -15.77 9.33
N ARG A 207 17.85 -16.32 8.51
CA ARG A 207 17.33 -17.66 8.68
C ARG A 207 18.43 -18.73 8.68
N GLN A 208 19.36 -18.71 7.72
CA GLN A 208 20.48 -19.65 7.67
C GLN A 208 21.33 -19.62 8.92
N ARG A 209 21.61 -18.45 9.49
CA ARG A 209 22.37 -18.33 10.73
C ARG A 209 21.67 -19.03 11.89
N PHE A 210 20.37 -18.83 12.07
CA PHE A 210 19.61 -19.49 13.13
C PHE A 210 19.66 -21.02 13.01
N PHE A 211 19.57 -21.58 11.81
CA PHE A 211 19.64 -23.03 11.61
C PHE A 211 21.06 -23.60 11.76
N GLN A 212 22.11 -22.80 11.57
CA GLN A 212 23.49 -23.25 11.78
C GLN A 212 23.92 -23.20 13.26
N GLU A 213 23.30 -22.36 14.09
CA GLU A 213 23.61 -22.24 15.52
C GLU A 213 22.80 -23.24 16.39
N THR A 214 21.80 -23.91 15.85
CA THR A 214 20.91 -24.87 16.56
C THR A 214 21.11 -26.33 16.14
N GLY A 215 22.06 -26.63 15.27
CA GLY A 215 22.49 -27.99 14.86
C GLY A 215 23.90 -28.26 15.30
#